data_e90255fccf132139df94d9753ccb9455
#
_entry.id   e90255fccf132139df94d9753ccb9455
#
_cell.length_a   1.000
_cell.length_b   1.000
_cell.length_c   1.000
_cell.angle_alpha   90.00
_cell.angle_beta   90.00
_cell.angle_gamma   90.00
#
_symmetry.space_group_name_H-M   'P 1'
#
loop_
_entity.id
_entity.type
_entity.pdbx_description
1 polymer ?
#
loop_
_entity_poly.entity_id
_entity_poly.type
_entity_poly.pdbx_seq_one_letter_code
_entity_poly.pdbx_strand_id
1 'polypeptide(L)'
;MMNKENGTFIISLDLELFWGQFDQMNIDEYKENVKGVYDIVPKLLELFDKYNIKATWATVGFLLAKDSTEAKSLIPKVLPNYENDEISPYSYLNTLNNLNNDKFHFAPELVELISKSRDQDLGSHTFSHYYLIEKGQNLESFESDLEAVKNVFNSKGYDIPRTIVFPRNQVNQSYMHKLIEEGYKAYRGVQSSKFYKPIRKEAEKLSTKIIRLIDSYINLTGHHTYKINYDENIINLKQSMFLRPYNNILFYLEALKIARIKKAMLHAAKHNKTFHLWWHPHNFGVNQQNNLNNLVLILNYFVELKEKYNFCSENMSSVLRNK
;
A
#
# COMPACT_ATOMS: atom_id res chain seq x y z
N MET A 1 5.54 -35.01 7.12
CA MET A 1 6.11 -34.00 8.03
C MET A 1 5.30 -32.73 7.83
N MET A 2 4.56 -32.25 8.84
CA MET A 2 3.90 -30.95 8.77
C MET A 2 4.99 -29.90 8.56
N ASN A 3 4.98 -29.19 7.44
CA ASN A 3 5.82 -28.02 7.26
C ASN A 3 5.54 -27.06 8.41
N LYS A 4 6.53 -26.83 9.26
CA LYS A 4 6.41 -25.89 10.36
C LYS A 4 6.19 -24.53 9.74
N GLU A 5 4.97 -23.99 9.82
CA GLU A 5 4.67 -22.66 9.34
C GLU A 5 5.59 -21.67 10.06
N ASN A 6 6.46 -21.02 9.34
CA ASN A 6 7.35 -20.00 9.89
C ASN A 6 6.59 -18.67 10.03
N GLY A 7 6.99 -17.83 10.97
CA GLY A 7 6.50 -16.47 11.03
C GLY A 7 6.88 -15.69 9.78
N THR A 8 6.02 -14.78 9.33
CA THR A 8 6.18 -14.08 8.04
C THR A 8 6.21 -12.56 8.22
N PHE A 9 7.19 -11.90 7.60
CA PHE A 9 7.29 -10.46 7.47
C PHE A 9 6.85 -10.06 6.07
N ILE A 10 5.77 -9.28 5.97
CA ILE A 10 5.27 -8.72 4.71
C ILE A 10 5.51 -7.21 4.73
N ILE A 11 5.99 -6.68 3.60
CA ILE A 11 6.02 -5.26 3.33
C ILE A 11 5.13 -4.97 2.12
N SER A 12 4.24 -3.97 2.24
CA SER A 12 3.54 -3.40 1.09
C SER A 12 3.65 -1.88 1.08
N LEU A 13 3.80 -1.32 -0.11
CA LEU A 13 3.92 0.11 -0.34
C LEU A 13 2.78 0.56 -1.27
N ASP A 14 2.09 1.63 -0.89
CA ASP A 14 1.05 2.21 -1.72
C ASP A 14 1.70 3.23 -2.66
N LEU A 15 1.95 2.81 -3.90
CA LEU A 15 2.55 3.63 -4.95
C LEU A 15 1.44 4.39 -5.67
N GLU A 16 1.19 5.61 -5.22
CA GLU A 16 0.04 6.40 -5.64
C GLU A 16 0.39 7.84 -6.06
N LEU A 17 1.62 8.32 -5.78
CA LEU A 17 2.04 9.71 -6.02
C LEU A 17 1.00 10.71 -5.47
N PHE A 18 0.59 11.69 -6.29
CA PHE A 18 -0.41 12.67 -5.87
C PHE A 18 -1.86 12.15 -5.94
N TRP A 19 -2.11 11.00 -6.63
CA TRP A 19 -3.46 10.40 -6.69
C TRP A 19 -4.03 10.02 -5.32
N GLY A 20 -3.19 9.74 -4.33
CA GLY A 20 -3.63 9.50 -2.96
C GLY A 20 -3.89 10.75 -2.13
N GLN A 21 -3.57 11.95 -2.65
CA GLN A 21 -3.59 13.21 -1.91
C GLN A 21 -4.40 14.32 -2.56
N PHE A 22 -4.77 14.19 -3.86
CA PHE A 22 -5.38 15.28 -4.65
C PHE A 22 -6.63 15.89 -4.01
N ASP A 23 -7.38 15.10 -3.25
CA ASP A 23 -8.62 15.53 -2.56
C ASP A 23 -8.39 16.02 -1.13
N GLN A 24 -7.16 16.07 -0.65
CA GLN A 24 -6.81 16.43 0.72
C GLN A 24 -5.78 17.55 0.82
N MET A 25 -4.90 17.66 -0.15
CA MET A 25 -3.75 18.54 -0.14
C MET A 25 -3.67 19.36 -1.42
N ASN A 26 -3.15 20.58 -1.31
CA ASN A 26 -2.72 21.31 -2.48
C ASN A 26 -1.39 20.75 -2.98
N ILE A 27 -1.24 20.62 -4.31
CA ILE A 27 -0.02 20.09 -4.92
C ILE A 27 1.22 20.91 -4.54
N ASP A 28 1.10 22.23 -4.44
CA ASP A 28 2.20 23.11 -4.07
C ASP A 28 2.72 22.86 -2.65
N GLU A 29 1.85 22.46 -1.73
CA GLU A 29 2.21 22.11 -0.35
C GLU A 29 2.83 20.71 -0.24
N TYR A 30 2.49 19.81 -1.17
CA TYR A 30 2.90 18.42 -1.11
C TYR A 30 3.93 18.00 -2.17
N LYS A 31 4.29 18.90 -3.06
CA LYS A 31 5.16 18.61 -4.22
C LYS A 31 6.52 18.00 -3.86
N GLU A 32 7.14 18.44 -2.77
CA GLU A 32 8.46 17.92 -2.37
C GLU A 32 8.37 16.46 -1.89
N ASN A 33 7.27 16.07 -1.25
CA ASN A 33 7.00 14.68 -0.91
C ASN A 33 6.90 13.81 -2.17
N VAL A 34 6.17 14.29 -3.18
CA VAL A 34 5.95 13.52 -4.42
C VAL A 34 7.21 13.47 -5.27
N LYS A 35 7.93 14.61 -5.43
CA LYS A 35 9.22 14.63 -6.15
C LYS A 35 10.23 13.68 -5.53
N GLY A 36 10.30 13.67 -4.20
CA GLY A 36 11.22 12.80 -3.47
C GLY A 36 10.97 11.30 -3.66
N VAL A 37 9.81 10.91 -4.26
CA VAL A 37 9.55 9.49 -4.59
C VAL A 37 10.56 8.97 -5.59
N TYR A 38 10.96 9.80 -6.55
CA TYR A 38 11.93 9.42 -7.58
C TYR A 38 13.33 9.16 -7.03
N ASP A 39 13.67 9.78 -5.91
CA ASP A 39 14.94 9.56 -5.22
C ASP A 39 14.86 8.41 -4.21
N ILE A 40 13.70 8.26 -3.55
CA ILE A 40 13.56 7.30 -2.46
C ILE A 40 13.28 5.87 -2.95
N VAL A 41 12.54 5.70 -4.07
CA VAL A 41 12.21 4.36 -4.59
C VAL A 41 13.47 3.57 -4.95
N PRO A 42 14.45 4.10 -5.72
CA PRO A 42 15.72 3.39 -5.96
C PRO A 42 16.43 2.98 -4.67
N LYS A 43 16.53 3.88 -3.67
CA LYS A 43 17.16 3.59 -2.38
C LYS A 43 16.44 2.52 -1.58
N LEU A 44 15.10 2.47 -1.65
CA LEU A 44 14.31 1.41 -1.03
C LEU A 44 14.58 0.06 -1.72
N LEU A 45 14.65 0.04 -3.04
CA LEU A 45 14.96 -1.17 -3.81
C LEU A 45 16.35 -1.69 -3.49
N GLU A 46 17.36 -0.82 -3.38
CA GLU A 46 18.73 -1.18 -2.94
C GLU A 46 18.73 -1.79 -1.52
N LEU A 47 17.98 -1.20 -0.59
CA LEU A 47 17.85 -1.74 0.76
C LEU A 47 17.13 -3.09 0.74
N PHE A 48 16.05 -3.22 -0.02
CA PHE A 48 15.31 -4.48 -0.11
C PHE A 48 16.17 -5.60 -0.71
N ASP A 49 16.94 -5.31 -1.74
CA ASP A 49 17.90 -6.27 -2.29
C ASP A 49 18.96 -6.67 -1.25
N LYS A 50 19.60 -5.69 -0.59
CA LYS A 50 20.62 -5.92 0.45
C LYS A 50 20.13 -6.81 1.59
N TYR A 51 18.88 -6.63 2.04
CA TYR A 51 18.30 -7.36 3.16
C TYR A 51 17.47 -8.59 2.73
N ASN A 52 17.42 -8.90 1.42
CA ASN A 52 16.58 -9.93 0.82
C ASN A 52 15.12 -9.78 1.25
N ILE A 53 14.59 -8.58 1.11
CA ILE A 53 13.20 -8.23 1.39
C ILE A 53 12.38 -8.37 0.11
N LYS A 54 11.32 -9.16 0.20
CA LYS A 54 10.26 -9.23 -0.81
C LYS A 54 9.18 -8.22 -0.43
N ALA A 55 8.81 -7.34 -1.35
CA ALA A 55 7.77 -6.35 -1.09
C ALA A 55 6.74 -6.30 -2.23
N THR A 56 5.51 -5.90 -1.89
CA THR A 56 4.46 -5.60 -2.87
C THR A 56 4.31 -4.09 -3.01
N TRP A 57 4.35 -3.62 -4.24
CA TRP A 57 4.11 -2.23 -4.60
C TRP A 57 2.70 -2.11 -5.18
N ALA A 58 1.75 -1.75 -4.33
CA ALA A 58 0.37 -1.53 -4.74
C ALA A 58 0.29 -0.26 -5.59
N THR A 59 0.10 -0.42 -6.87
CA THR A 59 0.29 0.61 -7.89
C THR A 59 -1.06 1.11 -8.41
N VAL A 60 -1.28 2.41 -8.37
CA VAL A 60 -2.42 3.07 -9.02
C VAL A 60 -2.24 2.95 -10.53
N GLY A 61 -3.28 2.49 -11.24
CA GLY A 61 -3.21 2.25 -12.69
C GLY A 61 -2.84 3.49 -13.51
N PHE A 62 -3.28 4.68 -13.11
CA PHE A 62 -2.91 5.94 -13.76
C PHE A 62 -1.40 6.18 -13.81
N LEU A 63 -0.61 5.64 -12.87
CA LEU A 63 0.85 5.81 -12.86
C LEU A 63 1.54 5.17 -14.06
N LEU A 64 0.90 4.21 -14.72
CA LEU A 64 1.44 3.52 -15.88
C LEU A 64 1.29 4.35 -17.18
N ALA A 65 0.45 5.38 -17.18
CA ALA A 65 0.35 6.30 -18.29
C ALA A 65 1.58 7.23 -18.34
N LYS A 66 1.97 7.65 -19.54
CA LYS A 66 3.09 8.59 -19.74
C LYS A 66 2.69 10.05 -19.48
N ASP A 67 1.41 10.36 -19.68
CA ASP A 67 0.84 11.71 -19.57
C ASP A 67 -0.70 11.68 -19.42
N SER A 68 -1.30 12.85 -19.20
CA SER A 68 -2.75 12.97 -19.06
C SER A 68 -3.54 12.59 -20.31
N THR A 69 -2.96 12.69 -21.51
CA THR A 69 -3.63 12.28 -22.77
C THR A 69 -3.76 10.77 -22.82
N GLU A 70 -2.69 10.04 -22.53
CA GLU A 70 -2.75 8.59 -22.46
C GLU A 70 -3.67 8.13 -21.33
N ALA A 71 -3.57 8.74 -20.13
CA ALA A 71 -4.45 8.42 -19.00
C ALA A 71 -5.93 8.59 -19.36
N LYS A 72 -6.30 9.67 -20.08
CA LYS A 72 -7.66 9.90 -20.57
C LYS A 72 -8.13 8.85 -21.58
N SER A 73 -7.22 8.30 -22.39
CA SER A 73 -7.55 7.23 -23.35
C SER A 73 -7.79 5.87 -22.68
N LEU A 74 -7.33 5.70 -21.44
CA LEU A 74 -7.47 4.48 -20.64
C LEU A 74 -8.67 4.51 -19.69
N ILE A 75 -9.42 5.62 -19.64
CA ILE A 75 -10.60 5.78 -18.77
C ILE A 75 -11.61 4.66 -19.06
N PRO A 76 -12.10 3.93 -18.05
CA PRO A 76 -13.09 2.89 -18.23
C PRO A 76 -14.45 3.46 -18.67
N LYS A 77 -15.32 2.60 -19.22
CA LYS A 77 -16.62 3.01 -19.78
C LYS A 77 -17.61 3.45 -18.70
N VAL A 78 -17.59 2.80 -17.54
CA VAL A 78 -18.50 3.10 -16.43
C VAL A 78 -17.70 3.70 -15.28
N LEU A 79 -18.03 4.92 -14.91
CA LEU A 79 -17.35 5.69 -13.88
C LEU A 79 -18.18 5.74 -12.58
N PRO A 80 -17.55 5.85 -11.41
CA PRO A 80 -18.28 6.15 -10.19
C PRO A 80 -18.85 7.57 -10.26
N ASN A 81 -20.11 7.71 -9.84
CA ASN A 81 -20.77 8.99 -9.71
C ASN A 81 -20.76 9.43 -8.24
N TYR A 82 -19.58 9.75 -7.71
CA TYR A 82 -19.44 10.17 -6.33
C TYR A 82 -20.34 11.37 -5.99
N GLU A 83 -21.06 11.32 -4.86
CA GLU A 83 -21.85 12.47 -4.40
C GLU A 83 -20.99 13.71 -4.14
N ASN A 84 -19.74 13.53 -3.71
CA ASN A 84 -18.74 14.59 -3.63
C ASN A 84 -17.78 14.48 -4.81
N ASP A 85 -17.90 15.37 -5.78
CA ASP A 85 -17.06 15.37 -6.99
C ASP A 85 -15.57 15.68 -6.70
N GLU A 86 -15.25 16.33 -5.57
CA GLU A 86 -13.88 16.62 -5.18
C GLU A 86 -13.03 15.35 -4.96
N ILE A 87 -13.69 14.20 -4.67
CA ILE A 87 -13.00 12.93 -4.53
C ILE A 87 -12.93 12.14 -5.84
N SER A 88 -13.47 12.67 -6.93
CA SER A 88 -13.45 12.02 -8.25
C SER A 88 -12.07 12.15 -8.92
N PRO A 89 -11.32 11.04 -9.08
CA PRO A 89 -10.05 11.09 -9.78
C PRO A 89 -10.21 11.45 -11.26
N TYR A 90 -11.37 11.17 -11.84
CA TYR A 90 -11.68 11.50 -13.23
C TYR A 90 -11.97 12.97 -13.44
N SER A 91 -12.73 13.61 -12.52
CA SER A 91 -12.93 15.06 -12.52
C SER A 91 -11.59 15.77 -12.34
N TYR A 92 -10.76 15.27 -11.40
CA TYR A 92 -9.42 15.81 -11.19
C TYR A 92 -8.51 15.62 -12.41
N LEU A 93 -8.49 14.44 -13.04
CA LEU A 93 -7.71 14.18 -14.27
C LEU A 93 -8.07 15.18 -15.40
N ASN A 94 -9.34 15.57 -15.49
CA ASN A 94 -9.78 16.54 -16.50
C ASN A 94 -9.23 17.95 -16.25
N THR A 95 -8.85 18.30 -15.02
CA THR A 95 -8.20 19.59 -14.70
C THR A 95 -6.72 19.60 -15.06
N LEU A 96 -6.10 18.43 -15.25
CA LEU A 96 -4.68 18.34 -15.59
C LEU A 96 -4.44 18.79 -17.03
N ASN A 97 -3.59 19.80 -17.16
CA ASN A 97 -3.07 20.22 -18.44
C ASN A 97 -2.11 19.15 -18.98
N ASN A 98 -2.01 19.06 -20.31
CA ASN A 98 -1.09 18.12 -20.95
C ASN A 98 0.36 18.63 -20.82
N LEU A 99 0.92 18.52 -19.62
CA LEU A 99 2.30 18.89 -19.33
C LEU A 99 3.19 17.68 -19.66
N ASN A 100 4.15 17.88 -20.54
CA ASN A 100 5.20 16.90 -20.77
C ASN A 100 5.97 16.68 -19.45
N ASN A 101 6.19 15.41 -19.07
CA ASN A 101 6.89 15.02 -17.83
C ASN A 101 6.20 15.43 -16.52
N ASP A 102 4.89 15.24 -16.46
CA ASP A 102 4.15 15.40 -15.19
C ASP A 102 4.49 14.29 -14.18
N LYS A 103 5.56 14.51 -13.42
CA LYS A 103 6.06 13.59 -12.38
C LYS A 103 5.23 13.58 -11.10
N PHE A 104 4.17 14.34 -11.02
CA PHE A 104 3.27 14.30 -9.86
C PHE A 104 2.19 13.25 -10.00
N HIS A 105 1.81 12.91 -11.23
CA HIS A 105 0.67 12.05 -11.53
C HIS A 105 1.05 10.78 -12.31
N PHE A 106 2.15 10.78 -13.04
CA PHE A 106 2.55 9.69 -13.93
C PHE A 106 3.99 9.27 -13.63
N ALA A 107 4.25 7.97 -13.56
CA ALA A 107 5.57 7.45 -13.24
C ALA A 107 5.84 6.07 -13.86
N PRO A 108 5.63 5.90 -15.20
CA PRO A 108 5.84 4.61 -15.84
C PRO A 108 7.28 4.10 -15.64
N GLU A 109 8.27 4.97 -15.57
CA GLU A 109 9.67 4.63 -15.33
C GLU A 109 9.94 4.07 -13.93
N LEU A 110 9.22 4.54 -12.90
CA LEU A 110 9.34 3.97 -11.56
C LEU A 110 8.69 2.58 -11.50
N VAL A 111 7.53 2.41 -12.15
CA VAL A 111 6.86 1.10 -12.23
C VAL A 111 7.75 0.10 -12.97
N GLU A 112 8.39 0.52 -14.07
CA GLU A 112 9.34 -0.31 -14.81
C GLU A 112 10.56 -0.70 -13.93
N LEU A 113 11.15 0.25 -13.21
CA LEU A 113 12.25 0.01 -12.29
C LEU A 113 11.88 -1.04 -11.22
N ILE A 114 10.71 -0.89 -10.61
CA ILE A 114 10.20 -1.82 -9.60
C ILE A 114 9.98 -3.21 -10.21
N SER A 115 9.33 -3.30 -11.38
CA SER A 115 9.01 -4.57 -12.03
C SER A 115 10.25 -5.39 -12.41
N LYS A 116 11.38 -4.73 -12.67
CA LYS A 116 12.66 -5.36 -12.99
C LYS A 116 13.48 -5.70 -11.75
N SER A 117 13.08 -5.23 -10.58
CA SER A 117 13.82 -5.45 -9.33
C SER A 117 13.51 -6.81 -8.74
N ARG A 118 14.55 -7.50 -8.27
CA ARG A 118 14.45 -8.84 -7.74
C ARG A 118 13.50 -8.91 -6.54
N ASP A 119 12.60 -9.91 -6.56
CA ASP A 119 11.66 -10.19 -5.46
C ASP A 119 10.65 -9.07 -5.15
N GLN A 120 10.51 -8.09 -6.06
CA GLN A 120 9.49 -7.06 -5.95
C GLN A 120 8.26 -7.45 -6.78
N ASP A 121 7.07 -7.19 -6.24
CA ASP A 121 5.79 -7.57 -6.81
C ASP A 121 4.94 -6.33 -7.07
N LEU A 122 4.34 -6.23 -8.26
CA LEU A 122 3.38 -5.19 -8.58
C LEU A 122 1.98 -5.66 -8.19
N GLY A 123 1.43 -5.10 -7.13
CA GLY A 123 0.03 -5.26 -6.75
C GLY A 123 -0.85 -4.14 -7.33
N SER A 124 -2.17 -4.35 -7.34
CA SER A 124 -3.12 -3.29 -7.72
C SER A 124 -3.41 -2.36 -6.55
N HIS A 125 -3.47 -1.06 -6.83
CA HIS A 125 -4.08 -0.05 -5.94
C HIS A 125 -5.30 0.58 -6.61
N THR A 126 -6.08 -0.25 -7.36
CA THR A 126 -7.13 0.11 -8.31
C THR A 126 -6.59 0.88 -9.51
N PHE A 127 -7.40 1.12 -10.55
CA PHE A 127 -6.94 1.89 -11.69
C PHE A 127 -6.86 3.38 -11.37
N SER A 128 -7.91 3.91 -10.76
CA SER A 128 -8.10 5.34 -10.55
C SER A 128 -7.91 5.80 -9.10
N HIS A 129 -7.34 4.98 -8.22
CA HIS A 129 -7.41 5.21 -6.77
C HIS A 129 -8.86 5.19 -6.26
N TYR A 130 -9.63 4.17 -6.66
CA TYR A 130 -11.07 4.06 -6.48
C TYR A 130 -11.49 3.90 -5.01
N TYR A 131 -12.48 4.67 -4.56
CA TYR A 131 -13.00 4.64 -3.19
C TYR A 131 -14.24 3.75 -3.06
N LEU A 132 -14.10 2.58 -2.41
CA LEU A 132 -15.10 1.51 -2.41
C LEU A 132 -16.29 1.72 -1.47
N ILE A 133 -16.25 2.66 -0.54
CA ILE A 133 -17.33 2.88 0.44
C ILE A 133 -17.89 4.30 0.40
N GLU A 134 -17.33 5.17 -0.44
CA GLU A 134 -17.87 6.51 -0.64
C GLU A 134 -19.19 6.44 -1.41
N LYS A 135 -20.07 7.39 -1.16
CA LYS A 135 -21.40 7.43 -1.80
C LYS A 135 -21.27 7.74 -3.30
N GLY A 136 -22.15 7.14 -4.10
CA GLY A 136 -22.20 7.35 -5.55
C GLY A 136 -21.36 6.34 -6.36
N GLN A 137 -20.55 5.49 -5.71
CA GLN A 137 -19.94 4.35 -6.35
C GLN A 137 -20.88 3.13 -6.33
N ASN A 138 -20.69 2.19 -7.22
CA ASN A 138 -21.43 0.94 -7.28
C ASN A 138 -20.57 -0.20 -7.83
N LEU A 139 -21.11 -1.42 -7.83
CA LEU A 139 -20.37 -2.60 -8.28
C LEU A 139 -19.94 -2.49 -9.75
N GLU A 140 -20.79 -2.01 -10.64
CA GLU A 140 -20.52 -1.89 -12.07
C GLU A 140 -19.33 -0.95 -12.36
N SER A 141 -19.30 0.21 -11.69
CA SER A 141 -18.16 1.14 -11.83
C SER A 141 -16.88 0.58 -11.22
N PHE A 142 -16.97 -0.23 -10.16
CA PHE A 142 -15.81 -0.92 -9.60
C PHE A 142 -15.29 -2.02 -10.53
N GLU A 143 -16.18 -2.83 -11.14
CA GLU A 143 -15.81 -3.81 -12.16
C GLU A 143 -15.09 -3.17 -13.34
N SER A 144 -15.60 -2.02 -13.78
CA SER A 144 -15.00 -1.26 -14.88
C SER A 144 -13.60 -0.72 -14.52
N ASP A 145 -13.37 -0.33 -13.25
CA ASP A 145 -12.05 0.07 -12.75
C ASP A 145 -11.09 -1.15 -12.70
N LEU A 146 -11.55 -2.33 -12.27
CA LEU A 146 -10.73 -3.56 -12.27
C LEU A 146 -10.36 -4.01 -13.69
N GLU A 147 -11.28 -3.88 -14.64
CA GLU A 147 -11.00 -4.14 -16.07
C GLU A 147 -9.94 -3.17 -16.60
N ALA A 148 -10.02 -1.88 -16.23
CA ALA A 148 -9.03 -0.90 -16.60
C ALA A 148 -7.63 -1.20 -16.05
N VAL A 149 -7.53 -1.76 -14.82
CA VAL A 149 -6.25 -2.27 -14.29
C VAL A 149 -5.68 -3.34 -15.21
N LYS A 150 -6.47 -4.35 -15.60
CA LYS A 150 -6.00 -5.43 -16.48
C LYS A 150 -5.53 -4.87 -17.83
N ASN A 151 -6.31 -3.97 -18.40
CA ASN A 151 -6.01 -3.38 -19.71
C ASN A 151 -4.70 -2.59 -19.68
N VAL A 152 -4.48 -1.73 -18.68
CA VAL A 152 -3.26 -0.94 -18.61
C VAL A 152 -2.03 -1.82 -18.31
N PHE A 153 -2.10 -2.78 -17.40
CA PHE A 153 -0.98 -3.69 -17.13
C PHE A 153 -0.61 -4.50 -18.38
N ASN A 154 -1.59 -5.12 -19.04
CA ASN A 154 -1.36 -5.85 -20.29
C ASN A 154 -0.77 -4.96 -21.40
N SER A 155 -1.27 -3.73 -21.57
CA SER A 155 -0.78 -2.81 -22.62
C SER A 155 0.68 -2.40 -22.42
N LYS A 156 1.16 -2.45 -21.15
CA LYS A 156 2.55 -2.15 -20.79
C LYS A 156 3.42 -3.41 -20.67
N GLY A 157 2.86 -4.60 -20.93
CA GLY A 157 3.59 -5.87 -20.89
C GLY A 157 3.90 -6.38 -19.47
N TYR A 158 3.14 -5.95 -18.46
CA TYR A 158 3.24 -6.45 -17.10
C TYR A 158 2.24 -7.58 -16.85
N ASP A 159 2.59 -8.48 -15.94
CA ASP A 159 1.65 -9.47 -15.41
C ASP A 159 0.46 -8.78 -14.73
N ILE A 160 -0.74 -9.33 -14.93
CA ILE A 160 -1.94 -8.83 -14.25
C ILE A 160 -1.81 -9.05 -12.74
N PRO A 161 -2.00 -8.01 -11.90
CA PRO A 161 -1.88 -8.13 -10.47
C PRO A 161 -2.85 -9.16 -9.88
N ARG A 162 -2.34 -10.07 -9.05
CA ARG A 162 -3.15 -11.07 -8.33
C ARG A 162 -3.48 -10.63 -6.90
N THR A 163 -2.92 -9.49 -6.48
CA THR A 163 -3.12 -8.90 -5.15
C THR A 163 -3.60 -7.49 -5.27
N ILE A 164 -4.43 -7.05 -4.32
CA ILE A 164 -5.00 -5.71 -4.31
C ILE A 164 -4.90 -5.08 -2.92
N VAL A 165 -4.59 -3.80 -2.91
CA VAL A 165 -4.69 -2.92 -1.76
C VAL A 165 -5.72 -1.84 -2.07
N PHE A 166 -6.70 -1.70 -1.21
CA PHE A 166 -7.76 -0.71 -1.44
C PHE A 166 -7.34 0.68 -0.97
N PRO A 167 -7.55 1.73 -1.78
CA PRO A 167 -7.38 3.11 -1.36
C PRO A 167 -8.08 3.41 -0.03
N ARG A 168 -7.40 4.15 0.85
CA ARG A 168 -7.87 4.43 2.23
C ARG A 168 -8.23 3.19 3.05
N ASN A 169 -7.72 2.02 2.65
CA ASN A 169 -8.09 0.72 3.25
C ASN A 169 -9.62 0.46 3.24
N GLN A 170 -10.34 1.03 2.30
CA GLN A 170 -11.78 0.91 2.16
C GLN A 170 -12.17 -0.45 1.57
N VAL A 171 -12.30 -1.46 2.41
CA VAL A 171 -12.71 -2.81 2.01
C VAL A 171 -14.23 -2.89 2.01
N ASN A 172 -14.84 -3.23 0.86
CA ASN A 172 -16.26 -3.53 0.75
C ASN A 172 -16.46 -5.04 0.63
N GLN A 173 -16.95 -5.68 1.69
CA GLN A 173 -17.12 -7.13 1.75
C GLN A 173 -18.10 -7.66 0.72
N SER A 174 -19.11 -6.88 0.30
CA SER A 174 -20.08 -7.29 -0.71
C SER A 174 -19.47 -7.42 -2.12
N TYR A 175 -18.28 -6.85 -2.36
CA TYR A 175 -17.58 -6.87 -3.65
C TYR A 175 -16.49 -7.95 -3.73
N MET A 176 -16.26 -8.73 -2.66
CA MET A 176 -15.20 -9.74 -2.64
C MET A 176 -15.40 -10.85 -3.68
N HIS A 177 -16.66 -11.24 -3.97
CA HIS A 177 -16.95 -12.22 -5.02
C HIS A 177 -16.43 -11.74 -6.38
N LYS A 178 -16.57 -10.45 -6.68
CA LYS A 178 -16.10 -9.89 -7.95
C LYS A 178 -14.59 -9.92 -8.07
N LEU A 179 -13.86 -9.64 -7.00
CA LEU A 179 -12.40 -9.77 -7.01
C LEU A 179 -11.96 -11.20 -7.35
N ILE A 180 -12.67 -12.22 -6.81
CA ILE A 180 -12.39 -13.62 -7.10
C ILE A 180 -12.61 -13.94 -8.59
N GLU A 181 -13.72 -13.46 -9.16
CA GLU A 181 -14.06 -13.60 -10.58
C GLU A 181 -13.00 -12.91 -11.46
N GLU A 182 -12.52 -11.74 -11.07
CA GLU A 182 -11.48 -10.98 -11.75
C GLU A 182 -10.06 -11.55 -11.57
N GLY A 183 -9.90 -12.65 -10.81
CA GLY A 183 -8.66 -13.40 -10.67
C GLY A 183 -7.76 -12.97 -9.50
N TYR A 184 -8.19 -12.03 -8.67
CA TYR A 184 -7.46 -11.68 -7.47
C TYR A 184 -7.45 -12.83 -6.45
N LYS A 185 -6.32 -13.03 -5.79
CA LYS A 185 -6.09 -14.13 -4.84
C LYS A 185 -5.91 -13.65 -3.41
N ALA A 186 -5.47 -12.42 -3.23
CA ALA A 186 -5.33 -11.81 -1.90
C ALA A 186 -5.57 -10.31 -1.94
N TYR A 187 -5.95 -9.77 -0.79
CA TYR A 187 -6.06 -8.33 -0.57
C TYR A 187 -5.47 -7.95 0.78
N ARG A 188 -5.02 -6.68 0.90
CA ARG A 188 -4.64 -6.12 2.20
C ARG A 188 -5.89 -5.67 2.94
N GLY A 189 -6.26 -6.40 4.00
CA GLY A 189 -7.31 -5.99 4.92
C GLY A 189 -6.79 -5.16 6.07
N VAL A 190 -7.70 -4.71 6.94
CA VAL A 190 -7.38 -3.89 8.11
C VAL A 190 -7.20 -4.74 9.37
N GLN A 191 -6.59 -4.15 10.40
CA GLN A 191 -6.46 -4.73 11.71
C GLN A 191 -7.83 -5.02 12.34
N SER A 192 -7.88 -6.03 13.21
CA SER A 192 -9.13 -6.44 13.87
C SER A 192 -9.66 -5.43 14.90
N SER A 193 -8.85 -4.43 15.29
CA SER A 193 -9.26 -3.40 16.25
C SER A 193 -10.30 -2.44 15.66
N LYS A 194 -11.31 -2.10 16.47
CA LYS A 194 -12.38 -1.16 16.11
C LYS A 194 -11.87 0.21 15.64
N PHE A 195 -10.70 0.63 16.10
CA PHE A 195 -10.10 1.93 15.76
C PHE A 195 -9.54 1.98 14.33
N TYR A 196 -9.35 0.84 13.69
CA TYR A 196 -8.80 0.73 12.33
C TYR A 196 -9.83 0.31 11.27
N LYS A 197 -11.12 0.18 11.66
CA LYS A 197 -12.17 -0.11 10.68
C LYS A 197 -12.23 0.97 9.61
N PRO A 198 -12.40 0.59 8.33
CA PRO A 198 -12.59 1.55 7.26
C PRO A 198 -13.85 2.36 7.50
N ILE A 199 -13.76 3.65 7.31
CA ILE A 199 -14.87 4.60 7.43
C ILE A 199 -14.77 5.62 6.31
N ARG A 200 -15.89 6.22 5.95
CA ARG A 200 -15.92 7.35 5.02
C ARG A 200 -15.16 8.53 5.62
N LYS A 201 -14.56 9.35 4.75
CA LYS A 201 -13.78 10.54 5.16
C LYS A 201 -14.56 11.45 6.12
N GLU A 202 -15.82 11.69 5.83
CA GLU A 202 -16.71 12.56 6.62
C GLU A 202 -17.01 12.02 8.03
N ALA A 203 -16.96 10.69 8.20
CA ALA A 203 -17.26 10.03 9.46
C ALA A 203 -16.06 9.86 10.38
N GLU A 204 -14.85 10.24 9.95
CA GLU A 204 -13.61 10.02 10.69
C GLU A 204 -13.46 10.99 11.86
N LYS A 205 -13.57 10.47 13.09
CA LYS A 205 -13.47 11.27 14.32
C LYS A 205 -12.01 11.60 14.65
N LEU A 206 -11.76 12.82 15.11
CA LEU A 206 -10.44 13.26 15.58
C LEU A 206 -9.90 12.35 16.71
N SER A 207 -10.75 11.90 17.63
CA SER A 207 -10.37 10.96 18.69
C SER A 207 -9.79 9.66 18.14
N THR A 208 -10.34 9.13 17.04
CA THR A 208 -9.82 7.92 16.39
C THR A 208 -8.42 8.17 15.79
N LYS A 209 -8.23 9.33 15.17
CA LYS A 209 -6.89 9.73 14.63
C LYS A 209 -5.85 9.84 15.74
N ILE A 210 -6.21 10.43 16.88
CA ILE A 210 -5.34 10.56 18.05
C ILE A 210 -4.97 9.18 18.61
N ILE A 211 -5.96 8.27 18.78
CA ILE A 211 -5.70 6.91 19.26
C ILE A 211 -4.75 6.16 18.32
N ARG A 212 -4.96 6.22 17.02
CA ARG A 212 -4.06 5.62 16.02
C ARG A 212 -2.66 6.24 16.06
N LEU A 213 -2.57 7.55 16.32
CA LEU A 213 -1.28 8.22 16.50
C LEU A 213 -0.55 7.67 17.73
N ILE A 214 -1.19 7.63 18.89
CA ILE A 214 -0.60 7.14 20.14
C ILE A 214 -0.23 5.65 20.00
N ASP A 215 -1.10 4.83 19.38
CA ASP A 215 -0.84 3.39 19.18
C ASP A 215 0.39 3.11 18.31
N SER A 216 0.80 4.06 17.47
CA SER A 216 2.03 3.92 16.69
C SER A 216 3.32 4.05 17.51
N TYR A 217 3.24 4.58 18.72
CA TYR A 217 4.34 4.72 19.67
C TYR A 217 4.21 3.79 20.88
N ILE A 218 2.99 3.60 21.38
CA ILE A 218 2.68 2.80 22.56
C ILE A 218 1.64 1.75 22.20
N ASN A 219 1.84 0.50 22.62
CA ASN A 219 0.92 -0.60 22.31
C ASN A 219 -0.40 -0.46 23.06
N LEU A 220 -1.40 0.19 22.45
CA LEU A 220 -2.75 0.31 22.99
C LEU A 220 -3.71 -0.75 22.48
N THR A 221 -3.55 -1.17 21.22
CA THR A 221 -4.55 -1.99 20.51
C THR A 221 -4.04 -3.40 20.15
N GLY A 222 -2.83 -3.75 20.59
CA GLY A 222 -2.23 -5.05 20.37
C GLY A 222 -1.14 -5.05 19.28
N HIS A 223 -0.52 -6.20 19.05
CA HIS A 223 0.56 -6.34 18.06
C HIS A 223 0.04 -6.46 16.63
N HIS A 224 -1.25 -6.70 16.44
CA HIS A 224 -1.92 -6.90 15.15
C HIS A 224 -1.30 -7.99 14.26
N THR A 225 -0.57 -8.93 14.89
CA THR A 225 -0.05 -10.11 14.21
C THR A 225 -1.13 -11.16 14.09
N TYR A 226 -1.13 -11.92 12.99
CA TYR A 226 -2.19 -12.89 12.68
C TYR A 226 -1.61 -14.13 12.01
N LYS A 227 -2.39 -15.21 11.99
CA LYS A 227 -2.15 -16.36 11.10
C LYS A 227 -2.91 -16.14 9.80
N ILE A 228 -2.28 -16.46 8.69
CA ILE A 228 -2.94 -16.42 7.38
C ILE A 228 -3.95 -17.57 7.33
N ASN A 229 -5.17 -17.26 6.92
CA ASN A 229 -6.18 -18.27 6.64
C ASN A 229 -6.16 -18.59 5.15
N TYR A 230 -5.60 -19.75 4.80
CA TYR A 230 -5.49 -20.21 3.41
C TYR A 230 -6.76 -20.89 2.90
N ASP A 231 -7.76 -21.15 3.75
CA ASP A 231 -9.02 -21.80 3.37
C ASP A 231 -10.01 -20.83 2.72
N GLU A 232 -9.73 -19.51 2.79
CA GLU A 232 -10.56 -18.50 2.15
C GLU A 232 -10.37 -18.47 0.63
N ASN A 233 -11.43 -18.21 -0.12
CA ASN A 233 -11.38 -18.10 -1.58
C ASN A 233 -10.47 -16.95 -2.02
N ILE A 234 -10.50 -15.83 -1.28
CA ILE A 234 -9.57 -14.71 -1.41
C ILE A 234 -8.91 -14.44 -0.05
N ILE A 235 -7.59 -14.47 -0.01
CA ILE A 235 -6.82 -14.41 1.24
C ILE A 235 -6.77 -12.97 1.76
N ASN A 236 -7.16 -12.79 3.03
CA ASN A 236 -7.04 -11.51 3.72
C ASN A 236 -5.67 -11.37 4.40
N LEU A 237 -4.76 -10.65 3.77
CA LEU A 237 -3.45 -10.30 4.32
C LEU A 237 -3.54 -9.01 5.14
N LYS A 238 -4.04 -9.12 6.37
CA LYS A 238 -4.30 -7.96 7.24
C LYS A 238 -3.04 -7.14 7.46
N GLN A 239 -3.16 -5.82 7.33
CA GLN A 239 -2.08 -4.93 7.76
C GLN A 239 -1.87 -5.00 9.28
N SER A 240 -0.62 -4.92 9.72
CA SER A 240 -0.29 -4.86 11.16
C SER A 240 0.00 -3.43 11.60
N MET A 241 0.87 -2.73 10.90
CA MET A 241 1.25 -1.37 11.26
C MET A 241 1.55 -0.52 10.05
N PHE A 242 1.18 0.76 10.15
CA PHE A 242 1.64 1.82 9.25
C PHE A 242 3.00 2.33 9.73
N LEU A 243 4.00 2.32 8.86
CA LEU A 243 5.30 2.92 9.13
C LEU A 243 5.19 4.44 8.95
N ARG A 244 4.92 5.14 10.06
CA ARG A 244 4.87 6.60 10.05
C ARG A 244 6.20 7.20 9.64
N PRO A 245 6.21 8.21 8.75
CA PRO A 245 7.44 8.90 8.39
C PRO A 245 8.07 9.59 9.61
N TYR A 246 9.36 9.88 9.48
CA TYR A 246 10.05 10.73 10.44
C TYR A 246 9.40 12.11 10.51
N ASN A 247 9.25 12.63 11.74
CA ASN A 247 8.64 13.92 11.98
C ASN A 247 9.57 14.78 12.83
N ASN A 248 9.94 15.97 12.31
CA ASN A 248 10.85 16.88 12.99
C ASN A 248 10.34 17.39 14.35
N ILE A 249 9.02 17.41 14.56
CA ILE A 249 8.41 17.84 15.84
C ILE A 249 8.42 16.70 16.85
N LEU A 250 8.22 15.46 16.39
CA LEU A 250 8.11 14.26 17.22
C LEU A 250 9.39 13.40 17.20
N PHE A 251 10.53 13.98 16.85
CA PHE A 251 11.79 13.26 16.69
C PHE A 251 12.22 12.47 17.95
N TYR A 252 11.88 12.98 19.13
CA TYR A 252 12.15 12.34 20.42
C TYR A 252 11.32 11.04 20.65
N LEU A 253 10.25 10.83 19.88
CA LEU A 253 9.43 9.61 19.93
C LEU A 253 9.87 8.55 18.93
N GLU A 254 10.81 8.81 18.04
CA GLU A 254 11.25 7.87 17.00
C GLU A 254 11.73 6.54 17.59
N ALA A 255 12.49 6.58 18.69
CA ALA A 255 12.94 5.37 19.38
C ALA A 255 11.77 4.52 19.89
N LEU A 256 10.70 5.15 20.38
CA LEU A 256 9.48 4.46 20.83
C LEU A 256 8.74 3.81 19.65
N LYS A 257 8.62 4.54 18.53
CA LYS A 257 8.01 4.03 17.29
C LYS A 257 8.73 2.77 16.80
N ILE A 258 10.06 2.83 16.70
CA ILE A 258 10.88 1.68 16.28
C ILE A 258 10.77 0.52 17.28
N ALA A 259 10.84 0.79 18.58
CA ALA A 259 10.66 -0.23 19.61
C ALA A 259 9.27 -0.89 19.54
N ARG A 260 8.21 -0.13 19.24
CA ARG A 260 6.85 -0.61 19.05
C ARG A 260 6.76 -1.61 17.88
N ILE A 261 7.38 -1.27 16.74
CA ILE A 261 7.45 -2.13 15.56
C ILE A 261 8.24 -3.41 15.87
N LYS A 262 9.45 -3.28 16.45
CA LYS A 262 10.31 -4.42 16.82
C LYS A 262 9.61 -5.39 17.78
N LYS A 263 8.85 -4.89 18.75
CA LYS A 263 8.06 -5.74 19.66
C LYS A 263 6.98 -6.54 18.93
N ALA A 264 6.32 -5.95 17.92
CA ALA A 264 5.33 -6.65 17.11
C ALA A 264 5.97 -7.69 16.19
N MET A 265 7.11 -7.37 15.57
CA MET A 265 7.90 -8.32 14.77
C MET A 265 8.35 -9.52 15.61
N LEU A 266 8.87 -9.27 16.83
CA LEU A 266 9.26 -10.34 17.76
C LEU A 266 8.09 -11.23 18.14
N HIS A 267 6.92 -10.61 18.41
CA HIS A 267 5.70 -11.37 18.69
C HIS A 267 5.31 -12.27 17.50
N ALA A 268 5.39 -11.75 16.27
CA ALA A 268 5.10 -12.53 15.05
C ALA A 268 6.10 -13.69 14.88
N ALA A 269 7.39 -13.44 15.00
CA ALA A 269 8.45 -14.44 14.85
C ALA A 269 8.33 -15.57 15.89
N LYS A 270 8.12 -15.23 17.17
CA LYS A 270 7.99 -16.22 18.27
C LYS A 270 6.74 -17.10 18.15
N HIS A 271 5.66 -16.61 17.57
CA HIS A 271 4.38 -17.30 17.54
C HIS A 271 4.00 -17.80 16.14
N ASN A 272 4.96 -17.82 15.18
CA ASN A 272 4.73 -18.23 13.80
C ASN A 272 3.51 -17.51 13.18
N LYS A 273 3.48 -16.18 13.32
CA LYS A 273 2.44 -15.29 12.81
C LYS A 273 2.99 -14.36 11.74
N THR A 274 2.10 -13.71 11.05
CA THR A 274 2.42 -12.68 10.07
C THR A 274 2.47 -11.31 10.74
N PHE A 275 3.48 -10.51 10.37
CA PHE A 275 3.56 -9.08 10.64
C PHE A 275 3.63 -8.35 9.31
N HIS A 276 2.67 -7.49 9.00
CA HIS A 276 2.54 -6.76 7.75
C HIS A 276 2.75 -5.26 7.98
N LEU A 277 3.92 -4.76 7.59
CA LEU A 277 4.30 -3.35 7.64
C LEU A 277 3.96 -2.68 6.31
N TRP A 278 3.42 -1.46 6.36
CA TRP A 278 3.05 -0.75 5.13
C TRP A 278 3.24 0.76 5.26
N TRP A 279 3.48 1.43 4.14
CA TRP A 279 3.56 2.89 4.03
C TRP A 279 3.44 3.34 2.58
N HIS A 280 3.44 4.66 2.37
CA HIS A 280 3.46 5.27 1.05
C HIS A 280 4.88 5.78 0.75
N PRO A 281 5.48 5.53 -0.42
CA PRO A 281 6.79 6.07 -0.78
C PRO A 281 6.88 7.60 -0.65
N HIS A 282 5.82 8.34 -0.98
CA HIS A 282 5.80 9.79 -0.85
C HIS A 282 5.92 10.27 0.61
N ASN A 283 5.58 9.46 1.60
CA ASN A 283 5.84 9.79 3.01
C ASN A 283 7.33 9.84 3.32
N PHE A 284 8.14 9.12 2.55
CA PHE A 284 9.60 9.12 2.68
C PHE A 284 10.27 10.12 1.72
N GLY A 285 9.52 10.80 0.85
CA GLY A 285 10.04 11.75 -0.11
C GLY A 285 10.77 12.93 0.52
N VAL A 286 10.37 13.32 1.74
CA VAL A 286 11.07 14.30 2.58
C VAL A 286 11.72 13.60 3.78
N ASN A 287 12.70 14.23 4.42
CA ASN A 287 13.48 13.65 5.53
C ASN A 287 14.02 12.24 5.18
N GLN A 288 14.39 12.04 3.93
CA GLN A 288 14.75 10.73 3.36
C GLN A 288 15.75 9.97 4.22
N GLN A 289 16.86 10.62 4.63
CA GLN A 289 17.91 9.95 5.40
C GLN A 289 17.40 9.44 6.75
N ASN A 290 16.56 10.21 7.45
CA ASN A 290 15.98 9.81 8.72
C ASN A 290 15.01 8.65 8.55
N ASN A 291 14.18 8.66 7.50
CA ASN A 291 13.27 7.58 7.17
C ASN A 291 14.03 6.30 6.82
N LEU A 292 15.08 6.39 5.99
CA LEU A 292 15.94 5.26 5.65
C LEU A 292 16.68 4.69 6.87
N ASN A 293 17.21 5.55 7.75
CA ASN A 293 17.85 5.11 8.98
C ASN A 293 16.88 4.32 9.87
N ASN A 294 15.64 4.80 10.03
CA ASN A 294 14.60 4.09 10.76
C ASN A 294 14.27 2.73 10.12
N LEU A 295 14.15 2.69 8.80
CA LEU A 295 13.93 1.44 8.08
C LEU A 295 15.09 0.47 8.27
N VAL A 296 16.33 0.93 8.18
CA VAL A 296 17.54 0.09 8.43
C VAL A 296 17.52 -0.53 9.83
N LEU A 297 17.09 0.22 10.87
CA LEU A 297 16.95 -0.32 12.23
C LEU A 297 15.90 -1.45 12.30
N ILE A 298 14.84 -1.38 11.51
CA ILE A 298 13.81 -2.42 11.39
C ILE A 298 14.35 -3.63 10.64
N LEU A 299 15.03 -3.40 9.50
CA LEU A 299 15.57 -4.47 8.66
C LEU A 299 16.74 -5.22 9.34
N ASN A 300 17.60 -4.53 10.08
CA ASN A 300 18.61 -5.21 10.91
C ASN A 300 17.95 -6.14 11.93
N TYR A 301 16.88 -5.69 12.57
CA TYR A 301 16.15 -6.52 13.51
C TYR A 301 15.43 -7.70 12.83
N PHE A 302 14.95 -7.50 11.61
CA PHE A 302 14.41 -8.61 10.79
C PHE A 302 15.48 -9.71 10.60
N VAL A 303 16.73 -9.35 10.28
CA VAL A 303 17.82 -10.32 10.12
C VAL A 303 18.06 -11.12 11.41
N GLU A 304 18.12 -10.47 12.57
CA GLU A 304 18.22 -11.14 13.86
C GLU A 304 17.07 -12.15 14.11
N LEU A 305 15.84 -11.76 13.74
CA LEU A 305 14.67 -12.62 13.89
C LEU A 305 14.66 -13.78 12.88
N LYS A 306 15.15 -13.55 11.66
CA LYS A 306 15.34 -14.59 10.64
C LYS A 306 16.28 -15.68 11.12
N GLU A 307 17.43 -15.29 11.67
CA GLU A 307 18.43 -16.24 12.19
C GLU A 307 17.88 -17.02 13.39
N LYS A 308 17.21 -16.36 14.32
CA LYS A 308 16.78 -16.95 15.59
C LYS A 308 15.46 -17.74 15.51
N TYR A 309 14.54 -17.34 14.64
CA TYR A 309 13.16 -17.89 14.60
C TYR A 309 12.74 -18.36 13.21
N ASN A 310 13.63 -18.35 12.20
CA ASN A 310 13.27 -18.58 10.79
C ASN A 310 12.16 -17.64 10.28
N PHE A 311 12.16 -16.38 10.74
CA PHE A 311 11.21 -15.37 10.31
C PHE A 311 11.48 -14.99 8.84
N CYS A 312 10.52 -15.21 7.95
CA CYS A 312 10.72 -15.10 6.50
C CYS A 312 10.16 -13.79 5.95
N SER A 313 10.83 -13.21 4.96
CA SER A 313 10.24 -12.12 4.17
C SER A 313 9.45 -12.70 2.99
N GLU A 314 8.20 -12.25 2.82
CA GLU A 314 7.37 -12.59 1.67
C GLU A 314 6.63 -11.33 1.18
N ASN A 315 6.40 -11.23 -0.14
CA ASN A 315 5.45 -10.26 -0.70
C ASN A 315 4.04 -10.87 -0.74
N MET A 316 3.02 -10.07 -1.03
CA MET A 316 1.63 -10.53 -1.00
C MET A 316 1.36 -11.65 -2.02
N SER A 317 2.07 -11.68 -3.16
CA SER A 317 1.92 -12.73 -4.18
C SER A 317 2.68 -14.01 -3.82
N SER A 318 3.89 -13.90 -3.23
CA SER A 318 4.69 -15.07 -2.88
C SER A 318 4.08 -15.89 -1.74
N VAL A 319 3.34 -15.25 -0.82
CA VAL A 319 2.56 -15.94 0.22
C VAL A 319 1.55 -16.92 -0.36
N LEU A 320 1.04 -16.67 -1.58
CA LEU A 320 0.05 -17.52 -2.25
C LEU A 320 0.62 -18.86 -2.73
N ARG A 321 1.95 -18.97 -2.87
CA ARG A 321 2.61 -20.20 -3.34
C ARG A 321 2.62 -21.32 -2.28
N ASN A 322 2.26 -20.99 -1.05
CA ASN A 322 2.18 -21.93 0.07
C ASN A 322 0.80 -22.60 0.19
N LYS A 323 -0.09 -22.40 -0.82
CA LYS A 323 -1.45 -22.96 -0.88
C LYS A 323 -1.51 -24.30 -1.62
#